data_6305d0bbe4b34a5392904ef1222b1ce7
#
_entry.id   6305d0bbe4b34a5392904ef1222b1ce7
#
_cell.length_a   1.000
_cell.length_b   1.000
_cell.length_c   1.000
_cell.angle_alpha   90.00
_cell.angle_beta   90.00
_cell.angle_gamma   90.00
#
_symmetry.space_group_name_H-M   'P 1'
#
loop_
_entity.id
_entity.type
_entity.pdbx_description
1 polymer ?
#
loop_
_entity_poly.entity_id
_entity_poly.type
_entity_poly.pdbx_seq_one_letter_code
_entity_poly.pdbx_strand_id
1 'polypeptide(L)'
;MISPVNRLTLAVGMVIATLVGQATAAPVAPSENVTINLIRLLVQQGVLTQDTANGLIAQAEKEAQQARQANAAPVVASGPTAAPGDVRVQYVPQAVRDQIRDQVKAEVMATAKQENWAQPNTFPDWVSRISFDGDIRLRDESRYFSGNNSNEFTDFAKLNDTGPYDVNKNSNTKFPPLINTTQDRENLFRLRARLGMKAVISPEWTAGIRLGTGSDNNPVSTTQTLGGGFGKKDIWLDQGYLRWKTTDYMTLTGGRIANPFYATDMLYSNELNFDGVAAIFNHKLSSEWGLFGTLGAFPVEYTSDAASSNGIDKEDSETKWLFGGQIGADWKINRSNRLKLAAAYYQFQDIEGERSSPCSPWKGAPGCDTDGTRVAFMQKGNSVFNLRNNTTNPTDPAKTPDPQYVGLASKFNVLDLNLVWDSELPSDFKLRTQANYIRNLAYDKSEMLKRSEGEIVNNINSNGQFESGGNAMMVSFTLGSALEMHKRGDWNVLAGYKYIQPDALPDGFNDSSFHLGGTNAKGYFIGGNYGIDKNIYASARWLSASEVYGAPFEVDVMQLELNTRF
;
A
#
# COMPACT_ATOMS: atom_id res chain seq x y z
N MET A 1 21.11 34.60 20.01
CA MET A 1 19.79 35.22 20.04
C MET A 1 18.81 34.21 19.44
N ILE A 2 17.95 33.71 20.26
CA ILE A 2 17.04 32.59 19.97
C ILE A 2 15.73 33.18 19.47
N SER A 3 15.24 32.74 18.33
CA SER A 3 13.90 33.04 17.85
C SER A 3 13.04 31.76 17.80
N PRO A 4 11.78 31.77 18.25
CA PRO A 4 11.02 30.57 18.51
C PRO A 4 10.27 30.08 17.28
N VAL A 5 10.38 28.78 17.07
CA VAL A 5 9.61 27.99 16.09
C VAL A 5 8.19 27.79 16.59
N ASN A 6 7.22 28.26 15.84
CA ASN A 6 5.80 28.02 16.07
C ASN A 6 5.47 26.55 15.75
N ARG A 7 5.15 25.79 16.80
CA ARG A 7 4.53 24.48 16.71
C ARG A 7 3.03 24.64 16.53
N LEU A 8 2.51 24.36 15.36
CA LEU A 8 1.08 24.14 15.17
C LEU A 8 0.78 22.66 15.45
N THR A 9 0.38 22.39 16.69
CA THR A 9 -0.10 21.07 17.10
C THR A 9 -1.61 21.03 16.82
N LEU A 10 -2.03 20.28 15.82
CA LEU A 10 -3.45 19.97 15.61
C LEU A 10 -3.83 18.86 16.59
N ALA A 11 -4.40 19.26 17.73
CA ALA A 11 -5.01 18.33 18.67
C ALA A 11 -6.41 17.98 18.14
N VAL A 12 -6.62 16.74 17.73
CA VAL A 12 -7.97 16.16 17.59
C VAL A 12 -8.48 15.93 19.01
N GLY A 13 -9.23 16.90 19.52
CA GLY A 13 -9.87 16.84 20.81
C GLY A 13 -11.09 15.94 20.77
N MET A 14 -11.00 14.83 21.49
CA MET A 14 -12.15 14.04 21.88
C MET A 14 -12.90 14.86 22.95
N VAL A 15 -14.01 15.49 22.56
CA VAL A 15 -14.88 16.22 23.50
C VAL A 15 -15.70 15.18 24.28
N ILE A 16 -15.21 14.82 25.44
CA ILE A 16 -16.06 14.27 26.52
C ILE A 16 -16.58 15.46 27.28
N ALA A 17 -17.81 15.87 26.99
CA ALA A 17 -18.52 16.84 27.76
C ALA A 17 -19.02 16.21 29.08
N THR A 18 -18.25 16.36 30.12
CA THR A 18 -18.76 16.17 31.50
C THR A 18 -19.52 17.43 31.91
N LEU A 19 -20.82 17.43 31.74
CA LEU A 19 -21.72 18.36 32.39
C LEU A 19 -22.07 17.80 33.77
N VAL A 20 -21.34 18.24 34.79
CA VAL A 20 -21.74 18.12 36.17
C VAL A 20 -22.67 19.31 36.47
N GLY A 21 -23.95 19.07 36.42
CA GLY A 21 -24.97 19.92 36.97
C GLY A 21 -25.65 19.16 38.12
N GLN A 22 -25.14 19.33 39.33
CA GLN A 22 -25.81 18.83 40.53
C GLN A 22 -26.98 19.74 40.85
N ALA A 23 -28.19 19.27 40.54
CA ALA A 23 -29.39 19.65 41.26
C ALA A 23 -29.73 18.48 42.18
N THR A 24 -29.37 18.56 43.43
CA THR A 24 -29.80 17.63 44.48
C THR A 24 -31.30 17.83 44.73
N ALA A 25 -32.13 17.06 44.05
CA ALA A 25 -33.51 16.85 44.48
C ALA A 25 -33.50 15.84 45.63
N ALA A 26 -34.12 16.20 46.72
CA ALA A 26 -34.28 15.34 47.90
C ALA A 26 -34.95 14.01 47.52
N PRO A 27 -34.60 12.88 48.14
CA PRO A 27 -35.20 11.59 47.82
C PRO A 27 -36.69 11.61 48.20
N VAL A 28 -37.54 11.50 47.21
CA VAL A 28 -38.99 11.32 47.39
C VAL A 28 -39.21 9.92 47.93
N ALA A 29 -39.93 9.79 49.03
CA ALA A 29 -40.27 8.51 49.66
C ALA A 29 -40.97 7.55 48.66
N PRO A 30 -40.66 6.25 48.70
CA PRO A 30 -41.26 5.26 47.82
C PRO A 30 -42.79 5.28 47.97
N SER A 31 -43.51 5.27 46.84
CA SER A 31 -44.96 5.16 46.84
C SER A 31 -45.36 3.68 47.04
N GLU A 32 -46.55 3.41 47.60
CA GLU A 32 -47.10 2.04 47.76
C GLU A 32 -47.38 1.36 46.42
N ASN A 33 -47.29 2.07 45.30
CA ASN A 33 -47.54 1.52 43.96
C ASN A 33 -46.24 1.15 43.25
N VAL A 34 -46.06 -0.13 43.02
CA VAL A 34 -44.85 -0.71 42.37
C VAL A 34 -44.60 -0.11 40.98
N THR A 35 -45.64 0.21 40.23
CA THR A 35 -45.57 0.80 38.90
C THR A 35 -44.99 2.22 38.96
N ILE A 36 -45.36 3.05 39.94
CA ILE A 36 -44.81 4.39 40.12
C ILE A 36 -43.33 4.34 40.51
N ASN A 37 -42.93 3.38 41.33
CA ASN A 37 -41.54 3.18 41.72
C ASN A 37 -40.69 2.71 40.53
N LEU A 38 -41.21 1.89 39.67
CA LEU A 38 -40.55 1.43 38.43
C LEU A 38 -40.33 2.62 37.46
N ILE A 39 -41.36 3.45 37.25
CA ILE A 39 -41.28 4.63 36.39
C ILE A 39 -40.21 5.63 36.94
N ARG A 40 -40.13 5.82 38.24
CA ARG A 40 -39.09 6.67 38.87
C ARG A 40 -37.69 6.11 38.70
N LEU A 41 -37.52 4.78 38.77
CA LEU A 41 -36.26 4.11 38.55
C LEU A 41 -35.78 4.27 37.09
N LEU A 42 -36.71 4.21 36.13
CA LEU A 42 -36.39 4.41 34.71
C LEU A 42 -36.01 5.86 34.39
N VAL A 43 -36.59 6.84 35.11
CA VAL A 43 -36.15 8.25 35.02
C VAL A 43 -34.75 8.40 35.62
N GLN A 44 -34.48 7.77 36.74
CA GLN A 44 -33.18 7.87 37.42
C GLN A 44 -32.05 7.20 36.58
N GLN A 45 -32.39 6.22 35.77
CA GLN A 45 -31.47 5.59 34.82
C GLN A 45 -31.38 6.32 33.47
N GLY A 46 -32.09 7.44 33.29
CA GLY A 46 -32.05 8.22 32.06
C GLY A 46 -32.77 7.58 30.84
N VAL A 47 -33.59 6.58 31.10
CA VAL A 47 -34.36 5.86 30.04
C VAL A 47 -35.65 6.60 29.69
N LEU A 48 -36.22 7.35 30.62
CA LEU A 48 -37.43 8.15 30.42
C LEU A 48 -37.17 9.65 30.80
N THR A 49 -37.77 10.56 30.03
CA THR A 49 -37.74 11.97 30.38
C THR A 49 -38.72 12.25 31.52
N GLN A 50 -38.44 13.28 32.34
CA GLN A 50 -39.25 13.63 33.48
C GLN A 50 -40.73 13.95 33.10
N ASP A 51 -40.94 14.57 31.93
CA ASP A 51 -42.29 14.92 31.45
C ASP A 51 -43.09 13.68 31.04
N THR A 52 -42.46 12.73 30.37
CA THR A 52 -43.10 11.45 30.02
C THR A 52 -43.43 10.61 31.25
N ALA A 53 -42.55 10.64 32.26
CA ALA A 53 -42.77 9.94 33.53
C ALA A 53 -43.92 10.52 34.32
N ASN A 54 -44.06 11.85 34.37
CA ASN A 54 -45.17 12.53 35.05
C ASN A 54 -46.51 12.19 34.39
N GLY A 55 -46.55 12.08 33.05
CA GLY A 55 -47.75 11.63 32.32
C GLY A 55 -48.19 10.19 32.69
N LEU A 56 -47.22 9.29 32.73
CA LEU A 56 -47.45 7.86 33.08
C LEU A 56 -47.84 7.67 34.54
N ILE A 57 -47.28 8.48 35.46
CA ILE A 57 -47.67 8.47 36.88
C ILE A 57 -49.11 8.97 37.04
N ALA A 58 -49.53 10.05 36.39
CA ALA A 58 -50.90 10.57 36.44
C ALA A 58 -51.92 9.57 35.86
N GLN A 59 -51.54 8.85 34.80
CA GLN A 59 -52.37 7.82 34.22
C GLN A 59 -52.50 6.58 35.14
N ALA A 60 -51.43 6.12 35.75
CA ALA A 60 -51.42 5.01 36.70
C ALA A 60 -52.22 5.34 37.97
N GLU A 61 -52.22 6.56 38.43
CA GLU A 61 -53.04 7.02 39.56
C GLU A 61 -54.51 7.08 39.21
N LYS A 62 -54.85 7.54 37.99
CA LYS A 62 -56.24 7.56 37.50
C LYS A 62 -56.83 6.17 37.35
N GLU A 63 -56.05 5.23 36.79
CA GLU A 63 -56.45 3.83 36.66
C GLU A 63 -56.60 3.15 38.02
N ALA A 64 -55.72 3.43 38.97
CA ALA A 64 -55.82 2.95 40.34
C ALA A 64 -57.05 3.48 41.07
N GLN A 65 -57.47 4.71 40.82
CA GLN A 65 -58.70 5.30 41.36
C GLN A 65 -59.93 4.68 40.72
N GLN A 66 -59.95 4.46 39.43
CA GLN A 66 -61.03 3.78 38.71
C GLN A 66 -61.22 2.32 39.19
N ALA A 67 -60.11 1.58 39.39
CA ALA A 67 -60.15 0.23 39.95
C ALA A 67 -60.66 0.19 41.39
N ARG A 68 -60.35 1.20 42.20
CA ARG A 68 -60.92 1.32 43.55
C ARG A 68 -62.42 1.66 43.55
N GLN A 69 -62.89 2.42 42.58
CA GLN A 69 -64.32 2.72 42.41
C GLN A 69 -65.13 1.57 41.85
N ALA A 70 -64.55 0.73 40.99
CA ALA A 70 -65.17 -0.45 40.42
C ALA A 70 -65.34 -1.63 41.43
N ASN A 71 -64.54 -1.63 42.50
CA ASN A 71 -64.57 -2.69 43.54
C ASN A 71 -65.38 -2.35 44.79
N ALA A 72 -66.22 -1.30 44.74
CA ALA A 72 -67.13 -0.94 45.86
C ALA A 72 -68.51 -1.61 45.69
N ALA A 73 -68.60 -2.92 45.86
CA ALA A 73 -69.88 -3.65 46.14
C ALA A 73 -69.58 -4.81 47.10
N PRO A 74 -70.48 -5.07 48.07
CA PRO A 74 -70.15 -5.86 49.25
C PRO A 74 -70.25 -7.35 49.01
N VAL A 75 -69.24 -8.14 49.31
CA VAL A 75 -69.36 -9.57 49.54
C VAL A 75 -68.66 -9.96 50.83
N VAL A 76 -69.46 -10.43 51.73
CA VAL A 76 -69.09 -11.12 52.96
C VAL A 76 -68.48 -12.49 52.61
N ALA A 77 -67.29 -12.77 53.11
CA ALA A 77 -66.87 -14.09 53.55
C ALA A 77 -65.53 -14.10 54.22
N SER A 78 -65.46 -14.56 55.38
CA SER A 78 -64.37 -14.79 56.31
C SER A 78 -63.29 -15.70 55.76
N GLY A 79 -62.05 -15.20 55.75
CA GLY A 79 -60.81 -15.98 55.59
C GLY A 79 -59.78 -15.51 56.59
N PRO A 80 -58.82 -16.30 57.01
CA PRO A 80 -57.96 -16.08 58.16
C PRO A 80 -57.13 -14.79 58.06
N THR A 81 -57.05 -14.11 59.19
CA THR A 81 -56.29 -12.89 59.43
C THR A 81 -54.80 -13.13 59.11
N ALA A 82 -54.26 -12.31 58.20
CA ALA A 82 -52.83 -12.29 57.88
C ALA A 82 -52.04 -11.64 59.02
N ALA A 83 -50.84 -12.18 59.30
CA ALA A 83 -49.92 -11.63 60.29
C ALA A 83 -49.30 -10.28 59.83
N PRO A 84 -48.91 -9.38 60.77
CA PRO A 84 -48.29 -8.11 60.40
C PRO A 84 -46.96 -8.32 59.70
N GLY A 85 -46.89 -7.97 58.38
CA GLY A 85 -45.71 -8.10 57.54
C GLY A 85 -45.96 -8.76 56.17
N ASP A 86 -47.13 -9.35 55.92
CA ASP A 86 -47.44 -9.95 54.62
C ASP A 86 -47.80 -8.90 53.58
N VAL A 87 -46.94 -8.74 52.58
CA VAL A 87 -47.20 -7.94 51.39
C VAL A 87 -48.01 -8.81 50.41
N ARG A 88 -49.32 -8.59 50.30
CA ARG A 88 -50.13 -9.24 49.24
C ARG A 88 -49.81 -8.64 47.91
N VAL A 89 -49.00 -9.35 47.11
CA VAL A 89 -48.81 -9.06 45.71
C VAL A 89 -50.03 -9.54 44.94
N GLN A 90 -50.69 -8.65 44.22
CA GLN A 90 -51.84 -8.98 43.40
C GLN A 90 -51.38 -9.99 42.31
N TYR A 91 -51.95 -11.17 42.29
CA TYR A 91 -51.62 -12.20 41.29
C TYR A 91 -52.10 -11.71 39.93
N VAL A 92 -51.13 -11.41 39.04
CA VAL A 92 -51.40 -11.18 37.63
C VAL A 92 -51.41 -12.51 36.92
N PRO A 93 -52.52 -12.93 36.32
CA PRO A 93 -52.61 -14.19 35.57
C PRO A 93 -51.50 -14.28 34.51
N GLN A 94 -51.01 -15.49 34.29
CA GLN A 94 -49.90 -15.69 33.36
C GLN A 94 -50.23 -15.21 31.94
N ALA A 95 -51.45 -15.37 31.49
CA ALA A 95 -51.95 -14.88 30.21
C ALA A 95 -51.84 -13.36 30.08
N VAL A 96 -52.09 -12.59 31.15
CA VAL A 96 -51.95 -11.13 31.14
C VAL A 96 -50.46 -10.70 31.13
N ARG A 97 -49.60 -11.41 31.84
CA ARG A 97 -48.16 -11.20 31.77
C ARG A 97 -47.57 -11.47 30.37
N ASP A 98 -48.03 -12.55 29.75
CA ASP A 98 -47.61 -12.90 28.39
C ASP A 98 -48.11 -11.87 27.38
N GLN A 99 -49.33 -11.39 27.52
CA GLN A 99 -49.90 -10.35 26.67
C GLN A 99 -49.17 -9.01 26.82
N ILE A 100 -48.85 -8.58 28.05
CA ILE A 100 -48.07 -7.37 28.33
C ILE A 100 -46.65 -7.52 27.75
N ARG A 101 -46.01 -8.68 27.96
CA ARG A 101 -44.68 -8.95 27.39
C ARG A 101 -44.68 -8.86 25.87
N ASP A 102 -45.66 -9.46 25.20
CA ASP A 102 -45.72 -9.47 23.75
C ASP A 102 -46.08 -8.09 23.18
N GLN A 103 -46.92 -7.34 23.86
CA GLN A 103 -47.24 -5.95 23.52
C GLN A 103 -46.03 -5.02 23.68
N VAL A 104 -45.34 -5.09 24.82
CA VAL A 104 -44.12 -4.32 25.06
C VAL A 104 -43.01 -4.69 24.06
N LYS A 105 -42.85 -5.97 23.74
CA LYS A 105 -41.92 -6.43 22.73
C LYS A 105 -42.23 -5.85 21.34
N ALA A 106 -43.50 -5.85 20.95
CA ALA A 106 -43.93 -5.30 19.65
C ALA A 106 -43.72 -3.79 19.58
N GLU A 107 -44.00 -3.07 20.65
CA GLU A 107 -43.87 -1.62 20.73
C GLU A 107 -42.40 -1.18 20.76
N VAL A 108 -41.55 -1.86 21.55
CA VAL A 108 -40.11 -1.67 21.56
C VAL A 108 -39.49 -1.97 20.19
N MET A 109 -39.92 -3.03 19.52
CA MET A 109 -39.46 -3.38 18.18
C MET A 109 -39.94 -2.38 17.12
N ALA A 110 -41.15 -1.82 17.27
CA ALA A 110 -41.64 -0.78 16.36
C ALA A 110 -40.86 0.54 16.52
N THR A 111 -40.64 0.95 17.75
CA THR A 111 -39.85 2.15 18.08
C THR A 111 -38.40 1.99 17.65
N ALA A 112 -37.81 0.83 17.92
CA ALA A 112 -36.45 0.49 17.50
C ALA A 112 -36.27 0.52 15.97
N LYS A 113 -37.29 0.09 15.21
CA LYS A 113 -37.31 0.20 13.75
C LYS A 113 -37.46 1.64 13.28
N GLN A 114 -38.29 2.42 13.94
CA GLN A 114 -38.55 3.81 13.58
C GLN A 114 -37.34 4.73 13.89
N GLU A 115 -36.62 4.45 14.97
CA GLU A 115 -35.44 5.18 15.41
C GLU A 115 -34.12 4.59 14.86
N ASN A 116 -34.19 3.50 14.11
CA ASN A 116 -33.07 2.85 13.39
C ASN A 116 -31.88 2.38 14.28
N TRP A 117 -32.10 2.17 15.60
CA TRP A 117 -31.05 1.78 16.54
C TRP A 117 -31.07 0.30 16.95
N ALA A 118 -32.10 -0.45 16.61
CA ALA A 118 -32.21 -1.86 16.95
C ALA A 118 -32.88 -2.70 15.85
N GLN A 119 -32.31 -2.73 14.64
CA GLN A 119 -32.53 -3.86 13.76
C GLN A 119 -31.41 -4.87 14.00
N PRO A 120 -31.68 -6.06 14.56
CA PRO A 120 -30.69 -7.13 14.61
C PRO A 120 -30.29 -7.43 13.16
N ASN A 121 -29.01 -7.21 12.79
CA ASN A 121 -28.40 -7.44 11.48
C ASN A 121 -28.67 -6.41 10.35
N THR A 122 -29.12 -5.21 10.61
CA THR A 122 -29.12 -4.13 9.61
C THR A 122 -28.20 -3.01 10.07
N PHE A 123 -27.03 -2.96 9.44
CA PHE A 123 -26.16 -1.79 9.56
C PHE A 123 -26.80 -0.60 8.84
N PRO A 124 -26.56 0.66 9.26
CA PRO A 124 -26.94 1.84 8.50
C PRO A 124 -26.45 1.72 7.04
N ASP A 125 -27.21 2.24 6.07
CA ASP A 125 -26.90 2.11 4.65
C ASP A 125 -25.48 2.57 4.27
N TRP A 126 -24.92 3.53 4.98
CA TRP A 126 -23.55 3.98 4.73
C TRP A 126 -22.50 2.93 5.11
N VAL A 127 -22.76 2.08 6.12
CA VAL A 127 -21.82 1.02 6.52
C VAL A 127 -21.76 -0.07 5.46
N SER A 128 -22.89 -0.39 4.82
CA SER A 128 -22.93 -1.37 3.72
C SER A 128 -22.14 -0.93 2.48
N ARG A 129 -21.86 0.37 2.36
CA ARG A 129 -21.05 0.94 1.27
C ARG A 129 -19.55 0.97 1.54
N ILE A 130 -19.14 0.62 2.77
CA ILE A 130 -17.72 0.56 3.14
C ILE A 130 -17.30 -0.90 3.22
N SER A 131 -16.19 -1.23 2.57
CA SER A 131 -15.52 -2.51 2.67
C SER A 131 -14.08 -2.32 3.13
N PHE A 132 -13.60 -3.24 3.97
CA PHE A 132 -12.21 -3.31 4.39
C PHE A 132 -11.55 -4.52 3.75
N ASP A 133 -10.30 -4.35 3.36
CA ASP A 133 -9.44 -5.41 2.88
C ASP A 133 -8.03 -5.22 3.45
N GLY A 134 -7.30 -6.30 3.60
CA GLY A 134 -5.94 -6.19 4.10
C GLY A 134 -5.12 -7.46 3.91
N ASP A 135 -3.83 -7.33 4.15
CA ASP A 135 -2.91 -8.45 4.17
C ASP A 135 -1.79 -8.25 5.20
N ILE A 136 -1.33 -9.37 5.73
CA ILE A 136 -0.12 -9.43 6.56
C ILE A 136 0.80 -10.50 5.97
N ARG A 137 2.07 -10.15 5.79
CA ARG A 137 3.14 -11.08 5.39
C ARG A 137 4.27 -11.02 6.42
N LEU A 138 4.56 -12.16 7.00
CA LEU A 138 5.77 -12.38 7.77
C LEU A 138 6.77 -13.07 6.85
N ARG A 139 8.00 -12.58 6.81
CA ARG A 139 9.07 -13.13 5.96
C ARG A 139 10.33 -13.30 6.79
N ASP A 140 10.94 -14.45 6.67
CA ASP A 140 12.35 -14.67 6.95
C ASP A 140 13.12 -14.66 5.64
N GLU A 141 14.15 -13.82 5.55
CA GLU A 141 14.95 -13.63 4.34
C GLU A 141 16.42 -13.81 4.68
N SER A 142 17.10 -14.65 3.93
CA SER A 142 18.54 -14.85 4.02
C SER A 142 19.20 -14.57 2.68
N ARG A 143 20.37 -13.96 2.70
CA ARG A 143 21.15 -13.52 1.54
C ARG A 143 22.55 -14.10 1.63
N TYR A 144 22.98 -14.81 0.59
CA TYR A 144 24.27 -15.46 0.49
C TYR A 144 25.03 -14.85 -0.68
N PHE A 145 26.22 -14.34 -0.42
CA PHE A 145 27.02 -13.64 -1.42
C PHE A 145 28.19 -14.50 -1.88
N SER A 146 28.47 -14.45 -3.19
CA SER A 146 29.64 -15.15 -3.75
C SER A 146 30.96 -14.55 -3.25
N GLY A 147 31.92 -15.39 -2.93
CA GLY A 147 33.26 -14.96 -2.53
C GLY A 147 34.05 -14.23 -3.65
N ASN A 148 33.54 -14.28 -4.88
CA ASN A 148 34.15 -13.61 -6.04
C ASN A 148 33.59 -12.19 -6.29
N ASN A 149 32.65 -11.74 -5.45
CA ASN A 149 32.03 -10.44 -5.62
C ASN A 149 33.01 -9.29 -5.39
N SER A 150 32.81 -8.20 -6.12
CA SER A 150 33.55 -6.97 -5.88
C SER A 150 33.20 -6.37 -4.53
N ASN A 151 34.19 -5.96 -3.77
CA ASN A 151 34.02 -5.22 -2.51
C ASN A 151 33.65 -3.74 -2.72
N GLU A 152 33.94 -3.22 -3.90
CA GLU A 152 33.78 -1.79 -4.22
C GLU A 152 32.55 -1.58 -5.13
N PHE A 153 31.37 -1.95 -4.63
CA PHE A 153 30.12 -1.74 -5.35
C PHE A 153 29.42 -0.49 -4.81
N THR A 154 29.49 0.61 -5.55
CA THR A 154 28.97 1.91 -5.12
C THR A 154 27.45 1.89 -5.02
N ASP A 155 26.91 2.39 -3.91
CA ASP A 155 25.49 2.67 -3.70
C ASP A 155 25.16 4.07 -4.24
N PHE A 156 24.84 4.14 -5.53
CA PHE A 156 24.54 5.40 -6.20
C PHE A 156 23.23 6.04 -5.70
N ALA A 157 22.27 5.23 -5.27
CA ALA A 157 21.04 5.73 -4.65
C ALA A 157 21.37 6.53 -3.39
N LYS A 158 22.17 5.92 -2.50
CA LYS A 158 22.59 6.58 -1.26
C LYS A 158 23.53 7.76 -1.50
N LEU A 159 24.35 7.70 -2.55
CA LEU A 159 25.21 8.83 -2.95
C LEU A 159 24.34 10.04 -3.32
N ASN A 160 23.29 9.84 -4.11
CA ASN A 160 22.36 10.90 -4.49
C ASN A 160 21.52 11.43 -3.31
N ASP A 161 21.18 10.57 -2.35
CA ASP A 161 20.34 10.91 -1.18
C ASP A 161 21.13 11.70 -0.11
N THR A 162 22.39 11.34 0.13
CA THR A 162 23.21 11.94 1.22
C THR A 162 23.90 13.25 0.85
N GLY A 163 23.81 13.70 -0.39
CA GLY A 163 24.48 14.90 -0.91
C GLY A 163 25.65 14.55 -1.82
N PRO A 164 26.24 15.55 -2.49
CA PRO A 164 27.30 15.29 -3.47
C PRO A 164 28.55 14.70 -2.79
N TYR A 165 29.04 13.60 -3.36
CA TYR A 165 30.20 12.89 -2.84
C TYR A 165 31.47 13.32 -3.61
N ASP A 166 32.53 13.69 -2.88
CA ASP A 166 33.82 14.03 -3.46
C ASP A 166 34.54 12.79 -3.99
N VAL A 167 34.58 12.63 -5.31
CA VAL A 167 35.18 11.49 -5.99
C VAL A 167 36.70 11.62 -6.22
N ASN A 168 37.28 12.80 -5.96
CA ASN A 168 38.70 12.97 -6.07
C ASN A 168 39.45 12.33 -4.89
N LYS A 169 40.12 11.20 -5.14
CA LYS A 169 40.85 10.43 -4.11
C LYS A 169 42.03 11.19 -3.48
N ASN A 170 42.50 12.28 -4.06
CA ASN A 170 43.56 13.09 -3.49
C ASN A 170 43.05 14.14 -2.48
N SER A 171 41.78 14.54 -2.60
CA SER A 171 41.10 15.42 -1.64
C SER A 171 40.27 14.61 -0.62
N ASN A 172 39.74 13.47 -1.02
CA ASN A 172 38.91 12.62 -0.20
C ASN A 172 39.37 11.15 -0.24
N THR A 173 39.93 10.66 0.86
CA THR A 173 40.41 9.28 0.98
C THR A 173 39.32 8.28 1.41
N LYS A 174 38.08 8.74 1.66
CA LYS A 174 36.98 7.89 2.06
C LYS A 174 36.38 7.18 0.82
N PHE A 175 35.86 5.99 1.03
CA PHE A 175 35.06 5.34 0.00
C PHE A 175 33.66 5.99 -0.10
N PRO A 176 33.04 6.00 -1.29
CA PRO A 176 31.63 6.34 -1.44
C PRO A 176 30.75 5.36 -0.64
N PRO A 177 29.46 5.65 -0.44
CA PRO A 177 28.54 4.66 0.09
C PRO A 177 28.62 3.37 -0.73
N LEU A 178 28.77 2.22 -0.06
CA LEU A 178 28.89 0.91 -0.71
C LEU A 178 27.69 0.01 -0.40
N ILE A 179 27.27 -0.75 -1.40
CA ILE A 179 26.33 -1.86 -1.23
C ILE A 179 27.09 -3.03 -0.59
N ASN A 180 26.45 -3.73 0.35
CA ASN A 180 27.00 -4.96 0.86
C ASN A 180 26.87 -6.08 -0.19
N THR A 181 28.00 -6.55 -0.69
CA THR A 181 28.10 -7.58 -1.73
C THR A 181 28.88 -8.82 -1.29
N THR A 182 29.42 -8.82 -0.08
CA THR A 182 30.38 -9.85 0.37
C THR A 182 30.06 -10.46 1.73
N GLN A 183 29.21 -9.83 2.54
CA GLN A 183 28.88 -10.30 3.89
C GLN A 183 27.48 -10.89 3.90
N ASP A 184 27.37 -12.18 4.13
CA ASP A 184 26.08 -12.87 4.24
C ASP A 184 25.19 -12.22 5.31
N ARG A 185 23.90 -12.26 5.04
CA ARG A 185 22.87 -11.79 5.94
C ARG A 185 21.80 -12.83 6.10
N GLU A 186 21.77 -13.47 7.25
CA GLU A 186 20.83 -14.54 7.54
C GLU A 186 19.73 -14.07 8.49
N ASN A 187 18.56 -14.70 8.38
CA ASN A 187 17.43 -14.54 9.30
C ASN A 187 16.96 -13.08 9.46
N LEU A 188 16.83 -12.37 8.34
CA LEU A 188 16.23 -11.04 8.32
C LEU A 188 14.71 -11.18 8.45
N PHE A 189 14.19 -11.01 9.66
CA PHE A 189 12.75 -10.98 9.87
C PHE A 189 12.15 -9.68 9.32
N ARG A 190 11.16 -9.84 8.46
CA ARG A 190 10.53 -8.72 7.76
C ARG A 190 9.01 -8.83 7.86
N LEU A 191 8.35 -7.68 7.95
CA LEU A 191 6.90 -7.55 8.06
C LEU A 191 6.37 -6.71 6.90
N ARG A 192 5.27 -7.13 6.30
CA ARG A 192 4.39 -6.28 5.55
C ARG A 192 3.00 -6.34 6.16
N ALA A 193 2.41 -5.21 6.46
CA ALA A 193 1.02 -5.09 6.88
C ALA A 193 0.36 -3.97 6.08
N ARG A 194 -0.79 -4.27 5.46
CA ARG A 194 -1.56 -3.30 4.70
C ARG A 194 -3.03 -3.40 5.08
N LEU A 195 -3.68 -2.25 5.24
CA LEU A 195 -5.11 -2.14 5.53
C LEU A 195 -5.74 -1.15 4.55
N GLY A 196 -6.67 -1.63 3.78
CA GLY A 196 -7.45 -0.87 2.81
C GLY A 196 -8.88 -0.64 3.26
N MET A 197 -9.43 0.48 2.85
CA MET A 197 -10.84 0.83 2.97
C MET A 197 -11.33 1.35 1.62
N LYS A 198 -12.47 0.83 1.19
CA LYS A 198 -13.17 1.30 -0.03
C LYS A 198 -14.58 1.75 0.35
N ALA A 199 -14.96 2.94 -0.11
CA ALA A 199 -16.28 3.51 0.08
C ALA A 199 -16.96 3.69 -1.28
N VAL A 200 -18.11 3.04 -1.48
CA VAL A 200 -18.98 3.26 -2.64
C VAL A 200 -19.82 4.50 -2.36
N ILE A 201 -19.47 5.63 -3.00
CA ILE A 201 -20.14 6.92 -2.82
C ILE A 201 -21.47 6.92 -3.58
N SER A 202 -21.43 6.45 -4.82
CA SER A 202 -22.59 6.25 -5.71
C SER A 202 -22.35 5.03 -6.61
N PRO A 203 -23.31 4.59 -7.43
CA PRO A 203 -23.10 3.48 -8.37
C PRO A 203 -21.92 3.68 -9.32
N GLU A 204 -21.53 4.91 -9.57
CA GLU A 204 -20.45 5.28 -10.49
C GLU A 204 -19.16 5.66 -9.78
N TRP A 205 -19.23 6.14 -8.53
CA TRP A 205 -18.11 6.69 -7.81
C TRP A 205 -17.67 5.84 -6.61
N THR A 206 -16.38 5.58 -6.54
CA THR A 206 -15.74 4.87 -5.42
C THR A 206 -14.52 5.66 -4.96
N ALA A 207 -14.35 5.82 -3.66
CA ALA A 207 -13.12 6.30 -3.05
C ALA A 207 -12.40 5.12 -2.36
N GLY A 208 -11.08 5.13 -2.38
CA GLY A 208 -10.27 4.14 -1.68
C GLY A 208 -9.08 4.77 -0.99
N ILE A 209 -8.72 4.21 0.15
CA ILE A 209 -7.52 4.54 0.90
C ILE A 209 -6.88 3.25 1.39
N ARG A 210 -5.55 3.16 1.35
CA ARG A 210 -4.79 2.04 1.92
C ARG A 210 -3.61 2.58 2.70
N LEU A 211 -3.44 2.07 3.91
CA LEU A 211 -2.26 2.28 4.73
C LEU A 211 -1.37 1.04 4.63
N GLY A 212 -0.07 1.23 4.68
CA GLY A 212 0.91 0.15 4.60
C GLY A 212 2.16 0.44 5.43
N THR A 213 2.86 -0.61 5.81
CA THR A 213 4.23 -0.54 6.33
C THR A 213 5.20 -0.20 5.21
N GLY A 214 6.47 0.05 5.50
CA GLY A 214 7.53 0.35 4.52
C GLY A 214 8.40 1.50 4.98
N SER A 215 9.11 2.13 4.05
CA SER A 215 9.87 3.36 4.27
C SER A 215 9.41 4.44 3.29
N ASP A 216 9.63 5.69 3.63
CA ASP A 216 9.25 6.87 2.87
C ASP A 216 9.96 6.97 1.52
N ASN A 217 11.17 6.46 1.45
CA ASN A 217 12.04 6.59 0.28
C ASN A 217 12.13 5.33 -0.60
N ASN A 218 11.27 4.31 -0.38
CA ASN A 218 11.27 3.09 -1.19
C ASN A 218 9.89 2.82 -1.78
N PRO A 219 9.61 3.24 -3.02
CA PRO A 219 8.30 3.09 -3.64
C PRO A 219 7.93 1.66 -4.04
N VAL A 220 8.91 0.76 -4.14
CA VAL A 220 8.73 -0.60 -4.67
C VAL A 220 8.53 -1.67 -3.60
N SER A 221 8.56 -1.28 -2.30
CA SER A 221 8.40 -2.25 -1.21
C SER A 221 7.69 -1.64 0.00
N THR A 222 6.59 -2.25 0.38
CA THR A 222 5.88 -1.99 1.66
C THR A 222 6.40 -2.88 2.79
N THR A 223 7.50 -3.59 2.57
CA THR A 223 8.11 -4.50 3.54
C THR A 223 9.07 -3.74 4.45
N GLN A 224 8.92 -3.92 5.76
CA GLN A 224 9.78 -3.34 6.78
C GLN A 224 10.60 -4.42 7.50
N THR A 225 11.90 -4.18 7.68
CA THR A 225 12.75 -5.07 8.45
C THR A 225 12.49 -4.89 9.95
N LEU A 226 12.27 -5.99 10.66
CA LEU A 226 12.12 -6.02 12.11
C LEU A 226 13.50 -6.01 12.79
N GLY A 227 13.53 -5.81 14.08
CA GLY A 227 14.76 -5.59 14.86
C GLY A 227 15.01 -4.09 15.08
N GLY A 228 16.28 -3.70 15.19
CA GLY A 228 16.63 -2.29 15.47
C GLY A 228 16.22 -1.84 16.87
N GLY A 229 16.51 -2.66 17.91
CA GLY A 229 16.29 -2.30 19.31
C GLY A 229 14.81 -2.21 19.71
N PHE A 230 13.91 -2.96 19.04
CA PHE A 230 12.46 -2.92 19.24
C PHE A 230 11.80 -1.57 18.96
N GLY A 231 12.45 -0.72 18.15
CA GLY A 231 11.91 0.57 17.73
C GLY A 231 10.55 0.44 17.03
N LYS A 232 9.71 1.45 17.17
CA LYS A 232 8.41 1.55 16.50
C LYS A 232 8.60 1.49 14.98
N LYS A 233 7.58 1.03 14.27
CA LYS A 233 7.56 0.93 12.81
C LYS A 233 6.59 1.96 12.24
N ASP A 234 6.97 2.52 11.08
CA ASP A 234 6.20 3.56 10.43
C ASP A 234 5.07 2.98 9.59
N ILE A 235 4.00 3.77 9.43
CA ILE A 235 2.85 3.47 8.60
C ILE A 235 2.67 4.64 7.63
N TRP A 236 2.54 4.34 6.34
CA TRP A 236 2.49 5.29 5.25
C TRP A 236 1.16 5.23 4.50
N LEU A 237 0.79 6.33 3.86
CA LEU A 237 -0.28 6.33 2.88
C LEU A 237 0.18 5.57 1.63
N ASP A 238 -0.29 4.35 1.48
CA ASP A 238 0.08 3.47 0.38
C ASP A 238 -0.78 3.71 -0.87
N GLN A 239 -2.09 3.97 -0.69
CA GLN A 239 -3.01 4.37 -1.76
C GLN A 239 -4.00 5.42 -1.25
N GLY A 240 -4.43 6.32 -2.17
CA GLY A 240 -5.49 7.29 -1.91
C GLY A 240 -6.04 7.76 -3.25
N TYR A 241 -7.26 7.32 -3.61
CA TYR A 241 -7.77 7.54 -4.96
C TYR A 241 -9.28 7.74 -5.02
N LEU A 242 -9.69 8.39 -6.11
CA LEU A 242 -11.05 8.41 -6.59
C LEU A 242 -11.16 7.62 -7.89
N ARG A 243 -12.24 6.86 -8.04
CA ARG A 243 -12.57 6.08 -9.23
C ARG A 243 -13.95 6.45 -9.73
N TRP A 244 -14.06 6.73 -11.01
CA TRP A 244 -15.31 7.06 -11.69
C TRP A 244 -15.55 6.06 -12.82
N LYS A 245 -16.60 5.25 -12.70
CA LYS A 245 -17.08 4.38 -13.76
C LYS A 245 -17.92 5.24 -14.73
N THR A 246 -17.31 5.70 -15.81
CA THR A 246 -17.95 6.57 -16.80
C THR A 246 -18.91 5.81 -17.70
N THR A 247 -18.58 4.57 -18.02
CA THR A 247 -19.39 3.63 -18.80
C THR A 247 -19.17 2.20 -18.29
N ASP A 248 -19.88 1.22 -18.85
CA ASP A 248 -19.69 -0.19 -18.48
C ASP A 248 -18.30 -0.76 -18.89
N TYR A 249 -17.65 -0.10 -19.84
CA TYR A 249 -16.34 -0.55 -20.35
C TYR A 249 -15.19 0.42 -20.01
N MET A 250 -15.46 1.60 -19.42
CA MET A 250 -14.43 2.58 -19.10
C MET A 250 -14.51 3.08 -17.65
N THR A 251 -13.38 3.10 -16.98
CA THR A 251 -13.21 3.63 -15.63
C THR A 251 -12.05 4.62 -15.60
N LEU A 252 -12.30 5.83 -15.11
CA LEU A 252 -11.25 6.80 -14.80
C LEU A 252 -10.85 6.66 -13.33
N THR A 253 -9.56 6.71 -13.05
CA THR A 253 -9.04 6.68 -11.68
C THR A 253 -7.96 7.74 -11.52
N GLY A 254 -8.00 8.49 -10.43
CA GLY A 254 -7.00 9.52 -10.13
C GLY A 254 -6.60 9.53 -8.67
N GLY A 255 -5.36 9.92 -8.40
CA GLY A 255 -4.72 9.93 -7.08
C GLY A 255 -3.52 8.99 -7.02
N ARG A 256 -3.22 8.45 -5.83
CA ARG A 256 -2.22 7.39 -5.66
C ARG A 256 -2.91 6.03 -5.81
N ILE A 257 -2.71 5.40 -6.95
CA ILE A 257 -3.45 4.22 -7.40
C ILE A 257 -2.57 2.98 -7.48
N ALA A 258 -3.16 1.79 -7.31
CA ALA A 258 -2.46 0.55 -7.67
C ALA A 258 -2.08 0.57 -9.15
N ASN A 259 -1.00 -0.15 -9.52
CA ASN A 259 -0.58 -0.27 -10.92
C ASN A 259 -1.77 -0.58 -11.83
N PRO A 260 -2.13 0.31 -12.77
CA PRO A 260 -3.28 0.12 -13.65
C PRO A 260 -2.96 -0.73 -14.90
N PHE A 261 -1.69 -1.08 -15.10
CA PHE A 261 -1.21 -1.85 -16.24
C PHE A 261 -1.06 -3.33 -15.89
N TYR A 262 -1.26 -4.19 -16.86
CA TYR A 262 -0.93 -5.59 -16.79
C TYR A 262 0.55 -5.77 -17.13
N ALA A 263 1.39 -5.87 -16.13
CA ALA A 263 2.84 -6.00 -16.25
C ALA A 263 3.36 -7.10 -15.31
N THR A 264 4.60 -7.51 -15.50
CA THR A 264 5.29 -8.40 -14.58
C THR A 264 6.14 -7.62 -13.57
N ASP A 265 6.58 -8.30 -12.51
CA ASP A 265 7.49 -7.77 -11.51
C ASP A 265 8.89 -7.41 -12.07
N MET A 266 9.17 -7.82 -13.32
CA MET A 266 10.39 -7.45 -14.03
C MET A 266 10.38 -5.97 -14.41
N LEU A 267 9.21 -5.37 -14.72
CA LEU A 267 9.06 -3.95 -15.05
C LEU A 267 8.58 -3.14 -13.85
N TYR A 268 7.49 -3.58 -13.22
CA TYR A 268 6.90 -2.88 -12.08
C TYR A 268 6.70 -3.83 -10.90
N SER A 269 7.24 -3.45 -9.75
CA SER A 269 6.99 -4.17 -8.50
C SER A 269 5.49 -4.30 -8.22
N ASN A 270 5.06 -5.46 -7.73
CA ASN A 270 3.69 -5.69 -7.30
C ASN A 270 3.26 -4.79 -6.11
N GLU A 271 4.20 -4.11 -5.48
CA GLU A 271 3.97 -3.21 -4.35
C GLU A 271 4.04 -1.73 -4.76
N LEU A 272 4.43 -1.42 -6.01
CA LEU A 272 4.48 -0.08 -6.56
C LEU A 272 3.07 0.49 -6.78
N ASN A 273 2.86 1.71 -6.34
CA ASN A 273 1.67 2.50 -6.64
C ASN A 273 2.04 3.71 -7.51
N PHE A 274 1.11 4.13 -8.35
CA PHE A 274 1.29 5.21 -9.33
C PHE A 274 0.57 6.45 -8.85
N ASP A 275 1.25 7.59 -8.87
CA ASP A 275 0.66 8.90 -8.61
C ASP A 275 0.21 9.51 -9.93
N GLY A 276 -1.08 9.88 -10.07
CA GLY A 276 -1.58 10.48 -11.30
C GLY A 276 -2.97 10.02 -11.69
N VAL A 277 -3.18 9.86 -13.00
CA VAL A 277 -4.49 9.52 -13.57
C VAL A 277 -4.38 8.40 -14.59
N ALA A 278 -5.41 7.54 -14.62
CA ALA A 278 -5.52 6.45 -15.59
C ALA A 278 -6.95 6.29 -16.10
N ALA A 279 -7.06 6.00 -17.39
CA ALA A 279 -8.29 5.52 -18.04
C ALA A 279 -8.13 4.02 -18.31
N ILE A 280 -8.98 3.22 -17.71
CA ILE A 280 -8.94 1.76 -17.77
C ILE A 280 -10.13 1.28 -18.57
N PHE A 281 -9.87 0.50 -19.61
CA PHE A 281 -10.86 -0.05 -20.53
C PHE A 281 -10.95 -1.56 -20.36
N ASN A 282 -12.18 -2.08 -20.26
CA ASN A 282 -12.46 -3.51 -20.24
C ASN A 282 -13.73 -3.77 -21.02
N HIS A 283 -13.65 -4.53 -22.09
CA HIS A 283 -14.80 -4.83 -22.96
C HIS A 283 -14.87 -6.31 -23.28
N LYS A 284 -16.02 -6.94 -23.00
CA LYS A 284 -16.29 -8.31 -23.41
C LYS A 284 -16.90 -8.31 -24.79
N LEU A 285 -16.17 -8.82 -25.78
CA LEU A 285 -16.65 -9.00 -27.16
C LEU A 285 -17.56 -10.23 -27.28
N SER A 286 -17.24 -11.31 -26.54
CA SER A 286 -18.03 -12.54 -26.52
C SER A 286 -17.81 -13.30 -25.19
N SER A 287 -18.37 -14.51 -25.05
CA SER A 287 -18.08 -15.41 -23.92
C SER A 287 -16.62 -15.87 -23.88
N GLU A 288 -15.92 -15.82 -25.02
CA GLU A 288 -14.56 -16.32 -25.19
C GLU A 288 -13.53 -15.20 -25.25
N TRP A 289 -13.92 -14.01 -25.73
CA TRP A 289 -13.02 -12.90 -25.97
C TRP A 289 -13.32 -11.68 -25.09
N GLY A 290 -12.31 -11.20 -24.41
CA GLY A 290 -12.27 -9.90 -23.73
C GLY A 290 -11.13 -9.04 -24.26
N LEU A 291 -11.37 -7.75 -24.41
CA LEU A 291 -10.33 -6.76 -24.67
C LEU A 291 -10.16 -5.90 -23.43
N PHE A 292 -8.92 -5.50 -23.18
CA PHE A 292 -8.60 -4.55 -22.14
C PHE A 292 -7.54 -3.56 -22.61
N GLY A 293 -7.46 -2.44 -21.93
CA GLY A 293 -6.46 -1.44 -22.22
C GLY A 293 -6.37 -0.41 -21.10
N THR A 294 -5.28 0.32 -21.07
CA THR A 294 -5.04 1.37 -20.09
C THR A 294 -4.27 2.50 -20.76
N LEU A 295 -4.71 3.73 -20.50
CA LEU A 295 -3.94 4.94 -20.78
C LEU A 295 -3.69 5.64 -19.46
N GLY A 296 -2.48 6.17 -19.24
CA GLY A 296 -2.15 6.83 -18.00
C GLY A 296 -1.10 7.90 -18.14
N ALA A 297 -1.17 8.90 -17.23
CA ALA A 297 -0.22 9.98 -17.10
C ALA A 297 0.12 10.15 -15.61
N PHE A 298 1.41 10.04 -15.29
CA PHE A 298 1.90 9.96 -13.92
C PHE A 298 3.11 10.87 -13.75
N PRO A 299 3.03 11.92 -12.89
CA PRO A 299 4.23 12.61 -12.45
C PRO A 299 5.09 11.64 -11.63
N VAL A 300 6.33 11.46 -12.04
CA VAL A 300 7.29 10.60 -11.36
C VAL A 300 8.00 11.37 -10.26
N GLU A 301 8.40 12.61 -10.58
CA GLU A 301 9.13 13.46 -9.67
C GLU A 301 8.91 14.93 -10.05
N TYR A 302 8.72 15.77 -9.04
CA TYR A 302 8.85 17.21 -9.16
C TYR A 302 10.22 17.58 -8.61
N THR A 303 11.09 18.12 -9.47
CA THR A 303 12.36 18.63 -8.98
C THR A 303 12.10 19.85 -8.11
N SER A 304 12.67 19.85 -6.90
CA SER A 304 12.60 21.01 -6.03
C SER A 304 13.40 22.17 -6.63
N ASP A 305 13.10 23.39 -6.22
CA ASP A 305 13.86 24.59 -6.54
C ASP A 305 15.35 24.37 -6.25
N ALA A 306 16.12 23.98 -7.26
CA ALA A 306 17.56 23.92 -7.12
C ALA A 306 18.10 25.34 -6.98
N ALA A 307 19.03 25.55 -6.07
CA ALA A 307 19.80 26.80 -6.05
C ALA A 307 20.83 26.73 -7.15
N SER A 308 20.96 27.83 -7.93
CA SER A 308 22.01 27.96 -8.91
C SER A 308 23.42 27.86 -8.28
N SER A 309 24.42 27.70 -9.11
CA SER A 309 25.81 27.62 -8.67
C SER A 309 26.27 28.84 -7.85
N ASN A 310 25.61 29.99 -7.99
CA ASN A 310 25.89 31.19 -7.19
C ASN A 310 25.01 31.33 -5.93
N GLY A 311 24.00 30.40 -5.75
CA GLY A 311 23.16 30.32 -4.58
C GLY A 311 22.05 31.38 -4.47
N ILE A 312 21.90 32.26 -5.45
CA ILE A 312 20.94 33.38 -5.45
C ILE A 312 19.78 33.09 -6.41
N ASP A 313 20.12 32.73 -7.63
CA ASP A 313 19.13 32.44 -8.67
C ASP A 313 18.57 31.00 -8.48
N LYS A 314 17.32 30.80 -8.82
CA LYS A 314 16.70 29.48 -8.86
C LYS A 314 16.85 28.90 -10.26
N GLU A 315 17.17 27.61 -10.31
CA GLU A 315 17.12 26.86 -11.56
C GLU A 315 15.67 26.55 -11.93
N ASP A 316 15.41 26.38 -13.22
CA ASP A 316 14.11 25.95 -13.70
C ASP A 316 13.75 24.58 -13.13
N SER A 317 12.49 24.43 -12.70
CA SER A 317 11.99 23.17 -12.19
C SER A 317 11.68 22.22 -13.36
N GLU A 318 12.30 21.07 -13.39
CA GLU A 318 11.97 19.98 -14.30
C GLU A 318 11.00 19.00 -13.62
N THR A 319 9.97 18.61 -14.34
CA THR A 319 9.05 17.60 -13.88
C THR A 319 9.19 16.33 -14.70
N LYS A 320 9.58 15.24 -14.05
CA LYS A 320 9.69 13.95 -14.70
C LYS A 320 8.32 13.28 -14.80
N TRP A 321 7.97 12.77 -15.97
CA TRP A 321 6.67 12.16 -16.24
C TRP A 321 6.81 10.75 -16.77
N LEU A 322 5.81 9.91 -16.46
CA LEU A 322 5.55 8.64 -17.11
C LEU A 322 4.21 8.71 -17.84
N PHE A 323 4.26 8.54 -19.16
CA PHE A 323 3.07 8.31 -19.98
C PHE A 323 3.03 6.85 -20.41
N GLY A 324 1.90 6.18 -20.18
CA GLY A 324 1.74 4.77 -20.48
C GLY A 324 0.49 4.48 -21.31
N GLY A 325 0.63 3.61 -22.30
CA GLY A 325 -0.47 3.06 -23.07
C GLY A 325 -0.36 1.56 -23.22
N GLN A 326 -1.45 0.83 -22.94
CA GLN A 326 -1.51 -0.63 -23.05
C GLN A 326 -2.78 -1.06 -23.75
N ILE A 327 -2.66 -2.11 -24.58
CA ILE A 327 -3.77 -2.89 -25.12
C ILE A 327 -3.53 -4.37 -24.86
N GLY A 328 -4.61 -5.11 -24.68
CA GLY A 328 -4.50 -6.55 -24.47
C GLY A 328 -5.78 -7.30 -24.79
N ALA A 329 -5.63 -8.61 -24.90
CA ALA A 329 -6.71 -9.54 -25.16
C ALA A 329 -6.66 -10.70 -24.16
N ASP A 330 -7.82 -11.16 -23.77
CA ASP A 330 -8.05 -12.30 -22.92
C ASP A 330 -8.92 -13.30 -23.68
N TRP A 331 -8.33 -14.40 -24.10
CA TRP A 331 -8.95 -15.40 -24.95
C TRP A 331 -9.12 -16.73 -24.22
N LYS A 332 -10.36 -17.13 -23.99
CA LYS A 332 -10.73 -18.49 -23.56
C LYS A 332 -10.77 -19.40 -24.78
N ILE A 333 -9.65 -20.07 -25.07
CA ILE A 333 -9.52 -20.96 -26.22
C ILE A 333 -10.53 -22.11 -26.11
N ASN A 334 -10.64 -22.67 -24.90
CA ASN A 334 -11.61 -23.69 -24.53
C ASN A 334 -11.77 -23.70 -22.99
N ARG A 335 -12.45 -24.71 -22.43
CA ARG A 335 -12.69 -24.82 -20.99
C ARG A 335 -11.42 -24.92 -20.16
N SER A 336 -10.38 -25.55 -20.71
CA SER A 336 -9.12 -25.85 -20.01
C SER A 336 -7.97 -24.90 -20.39
N ASN A 337 -8.15 -24.01 -21.39
CA ASN A 337 -7.07 -23.17 -21.89
C ASN A 337 -7.52 -21.71 -22.02
N ARG A 338 -6.76 -20.82 -21.39
CA ARG A 338 -6.93 -19.38 -21.46
C ARG A 338 -5.61 -18.71 -21.76
N LEU A 339 -5.60 -17.85 -22.76
CA LEU A 339 -4.44 -17.07 -23.19
C LEU A 339 -4.73 -15.58 -22.95
N LYS A 340 -3.82 -14.90 -22.27
CA LYS A 340 -3.85 -13.46 -22.07
C LYS A 340 -2.60 -12.84 -22.68
N LEU A 341 -2.79 -11.86 -23.55
CA LEU A 341 -1.74 -11.13 -24.22
C LEU A 341 -1.87 -9.65 -23.91
N ALA A 342 -0.75 -8.95 -23.74
CA ALA A 342 -0.73 -7.51 -23.63
C ALA A 342 0.51 -6.94 -24.31
N ALA A 343 0.34 -5.75 -24.91
CA ALA A 343 1.43 -4.94 -25.41
C ALA A 343 1.26 -3.53 -24.84
N ALA A 344 2.33 -3.01 -24.25
CA ALA A 344 2.36 -1.69 -23.66
C ALA A 344 3.55 -0.87 -24.15
N TYR A 345 3.38 0.42 -24.16
CA TYR A 345 4.44 1.39 -24.41
C TYR A 345 4.44 2.41 -23.27
N TYR A 346 5.62 2.65 -22.71
CA TYR A 346 5.86 3.57 -21.62
C TYR A 346 6.92 4.57 -22.01
N GLN A 347 6.59 5.85 -21.97
CA GLN A 347 7.53 6.93 -22.18
C GLN A 347 7.85 7.58 -20.84
N PHE A 348 9.11 7.52 -20.44
CA PHE A 348 9.64 8.27 -19.31
C PHE A 348 10.27 9.55 -19.84
N GLN A 349 9.66 10.67 -19.53
CA GLN A 349 10.10 11.98 -19.96
C GLN A 349 11.00 12.60 -18.90
N ASP A 350 12.12 13.18 -19.33
CA ASP A 350 13.08 13.93 -18.52
C ASP A 350 13.66 13.13 -17.34
N ILE A 351 13.75 11.79 -17.48
CA ILE A 351 14.31 10.91 -16.44
C ILE A 351 15.84 10.79 -16.55
N GLU A 352 16.40 11.05 -17.72
CA GLU A 352 17.83 11.03 -17.95
C GLU A 352 18.55 12.20 -17.27
N GLY A 353 19.79 11.98 -16.83
CA GLY A 353 20.65 13.01 -16.31
C GLY A 353 21.21 13.92 -17.41
N GLU A 354 21.56 15.15 -17.04
CA GLU A 354 22.26 16.11 -17.90
C GLU A 354 23.58 16.53 -17.27
N ARG A 355 24.64 16.63 -18.10
CA ARG A 355 25.92 17.15 -17.68
C ARG A 355 25.82 18.67 -17.46
N SER A 356 26.28 19.17 -16.32
CA SER A 356 26.16 20.58 -16.00
C SER A 356 27.09 21.47 -16.87
N SER A 357 26.72 22.73 -16.97
CA SER A 357 27.67 23.77 -17.33
C SER A 357 28.86 23.77 -16.37
N PRO A 358 30.06 24.26 -16.77
CA PRO A 358 31.22 24.32 -15.87
C PRO A 358 30.88 25.05 -14.57
N CYS A 359 31.00 24.38 -13.44
CA CYS A 359 30.68 24.90 -12.11
C CYS A 359 31.87 24.72 -11.14
N SER A 360 31.83 25.42 -10.01
CA SER A 360 32.94 25.42 -9.04
C SER A 360 32.45 25.25 -7.60
N PRO A 361 31.80 24.10 -7.26
CA PRO A 361 31.23 23.90 -5.93
C PRO A 361 32.27 23.91 -4.81
N TRP A 362 33.54 23.64 -5.13
CA TRP A 362 34.66 23.74 -4.21
C TRP A 362 34.97 25.18 -3.76
N LYS A 363 34.44 26.20 -4.42
CA LYS A 363 34.52 27.61 -4.00
C LYS A 363 33.40 28.03 -3.05
N GLY A 364 32.62 27.09 -2.52
CA GLY A 364 31.48 27.37 -1.66
C GLY A 364 30.18 27.65 -2.40
N ALA A 365 30.12 27.38 -3.71
CA ALA A 365 28.89 27.39 -4.47
C ALA A 365 27.99 26.22 -4.03
N PRO A 366 26.67 26.40 -3.84
CA PRO A 366 25.81 25.36 -3.25
C PRO A 366 25.48 24.24 -4.21
N GLY A 367 25.55 24.43 -5.54
CA GLY A 367 25.16 23.41 -6.52
C GLY A 367 25.64 23.75 -7.93
N CYS A 368 25.31 22.88 -8.87
CA CYS A 368 25.47 23.05 -10.29
C CYS A 368 24.11 22.99 -10.97
N ASP A 369 23.95 23.59 -12.13
CA ASP A 369 22.68 23.86 -12.81
C ASP A 369 21.85 22.62 -13.15
N THR A 370 22.44 21.42 -13.22
CA THR A 370 21.76 20.16 -13.56
C THR A 370 21.66 19.16 -12.40
N ASP A 371 21.98 19.57 -11.18
CA ASP A 371 21.86 18.68 -10.00
C ASP A 371 20.45 18.10 -9.82
N GLY A 372 19.41 18.82 -10.28
CA GLY A 372 18.00 18.40 -10.26
C GLY A 372 17.67 17.28 -11.25
N THR A 373 18.55 16.99 -12.23
CA THR A 373 18.30 15.91 -13.20
C THR A 373 18.59 14.51 -12.66
N ARG A 374 19.23 14.40 -11.45
CA ARG A 374 19.31 13.12 -10.75
C ARG A 374 17.91 12.59 -10.41
N VAL A 375 17.74 11.28 -10.36
CA VAL A 375 16.47 10.67 -9.96
C VAL A 375 16.33 10.63 -8.42
N ALA A 376 15.12 10.86 -7.93
CA ALA A 376 14.81 10.81 -6.49
C ALA A 376 14.94 9.40 -5.90
N PHE A 377 14.66 8.39 -6.71
CA PHE A 377 14.78 6.99 -6.32
C PHE A 377 15.38 6.15 -7.44
N MET A 378 16.35 5.34 -7.10
CA MET A 378 16.94 4.33 -7.96
C MET A 378 17.28 3.10 -7.11
N GLN A 379 17.37 1.94 -7.73
CA GLN A 379 17.91 0.75 -7.09
C GLN A 379 19.38 0.59 -7.52
N LYS A 380 19.63 -0.19 -8.54
CA LYS A 380 20.96 -0.36 -9.12
C LYS A 380 20.86 -0.99 -10.51
N GLY A 381 21.91 -0.84 -11.30
CA GLY A 381 22.08 -1.53 -12.56
C GLY A 381 21.97 -0.66 -13.79
N ASN A 382 21.11 0.37 -13.81
CA ASN A 382 21.14 1.33 -14.90
C ASN A 382 22.52 1.98 -15.03
N SER A 383 22.90 2.34 -16.26
CA SER A 383 24.12 3.06 -16.52
C SER A 383 24.01 4.50 -16.01
N VAL A 384 24.95 4.91 -15.16
CA VAL A 384 24.98 6.23 -14.56
C VAL A 384 26.28 6.95 -14.84
N PHE A 385 26.24 8.29 -14.80
CA PHE A 385 27.39 9.13 -15.02
C PHE A 385 27.41 10.32 -14.04
N ASN A 386 28.60 10.92 -13.85
CA ASN A 386 28.78 12.10 -13.03
C ASN A 386 28.10 13.31 -13.67
N LEU A 387 27.17 13.97 -12.95
CA LEU A 387 26.40 15.10 -13.47
C LEU A 387 27.22 16.40 -13.54
N ARG A 388 28.08 16.62 -12.55
CA ARG A 388 28.76 17.92 -12.40
C ARG A 388 30.00 18.01 -13.26
N ASN A 389 30.10 19.09 -14.03
CA ASN A 389 31.31 19.49 -14.75
C ASN A 389 32.16 20.43 -13.87
N ASN A 390 32.79 19.84 -12.84
CA ASN A 390 33.55 20.61 -11.85
C ASN A 390 34.83 21.17 -12.43
N THR A 391 35.02 22.48 -12.31
CA THR A 391 36.27 23.13 -12.67
C THR A 391 37.34 22.89 -11.59
N THR A 392 38.60 22.74 -12.00
CA THR A 392 39.72 22.56 -11.08
C THR A 392 40.19 23.88 -10.46
N ASN A 393 40.62 23.80 -9.20
CA ASN A 393 41.25 24.93 -8.55
C ASN A 393 42.64 25.16 -9.18
N PRO A 394 42.91 26.33 -9.82
CA PRO A 394 44.18 26.57 -10.47
C PRO A 394 45.38 26.62 -9.50
N THR A 395 45.13 26.84 -8.19
CA THR A 395 46.16 26.90 -7.17
C THR A 395 46.59 25.51 -6.69
N ASP A 396 45.68 24.56 -6.61
CA ASP A 396 45.97 23.16 -6.23
C ASP A 396 45.04 22.20 -7.01
N PRO A 397 45.35 22.00 -8.31
CA PRO A 397 44.48 21.17 -9.16
C PRO A 397 44.35 19.72 -8.67
N ALA A 398 45.41 19.16 -8.11
CA ALA A 398 45.44 17.77 -7.68
C ALA A 398 44.55 17.49 -6.47
N LYS A 399 44.35 18.49 -5.60
CA LYS A 399 43.54 18.38 -4.38
C LYS A 399 42.20 19.12 -4.46
N THR A 400 41.80 19.56 -5.65
CA THR A 400 40.48 20.16 -5.84
C THR A 400 39.40 19.12 -5.51
N PRO A 401 38.50 19.38 -4.56
CA PRO A 401 37.34 18.49 -4.35
C PRO A 401 36.50 18.40 -5.63
N ASP A 402 36.04 17.17 -5.92
CA ASP A 402 35.17 16.86 -7.05
C ASP A 402 33.84 16.25 -6.54
N PRO A 403 32.98 17.08 -5.91
CA PRO A 403 31.70 16.60 -5.38
C PRO A 403 30.74 16.29 -6.52
N GLN A 404 30.28 15.03 -6.60
CA GLN A 404 29.45 14.54 -7.68
C GLN A 404 28.08 14.02 -7.19
N TYR A 405 27.06 14.22 -8.01
CA TYR A 405 25.84 13.43 -8.10
C TYR A 405 25.92 12.58 -9.37
N VAL A 406 25.09 11.54 -9.44
CA VAL A 406 24.96 10.74 -10.64
C VAL A 406 23.56 10.83 -11.24
N GLY A 407 23.49 10.81 -12.58
CA GLY A 407 22.26 10.76 -13.36
C GLY A 407 22.24 9.53 -14.27
N LEU A 408 21.05 9.17 -14.73
CA LEU A 408 20.85 8.07 -15.68
C LEU A 408 21.40 8.45 -17.06
N ALA A 409 22.21 7.59 -17.65
CA ALA A 409 22.80 7.83 -18.98
C ALA A 409 21.81 7.56 -20.13
N SER A 410 20.86 6.64 -19.95
CA SER A 410 19.88 6.25 -20.95
C SER A 410 18.58 7.04 -20.87
N LYS A 411 17.95 7.30 -22.01
CA LYS A 411 16.51 7.60 -22.11
C LYS A 411 15.71 6.30 -22.06
N PHE A 412 14.44 6.40 -21.65
CA PHE A 412 13.58 5.21 -21.54
C PHE A 412 12.26 5.39 -22.27
N ASN A 413 12.13 4.68 -23.40
CA ASN A 413 10.89 4.44 -24.13
C ASN A 413 10.68 2.93 -24.19
N VAL A 414 9.90 2.41 -23.25
CA VAL A 414 9.87 0.97 -22.97
C VAL A 414 8.68 0.31 -23.67
N LEU A 415 8.97 -0.62 -24.58
CA LEU A 415 8.01 -1.58 -25.11
C LEU A 415 7.97 -2.80 -24.18
N ASP A 416 6.78 -3.20 -23.73
CA ASP A 416 6.56 -4.34 -22.84
C ASP A 416 5.53 -5.29 -23.44
N LEU A 417 5.94 -6.52 -23.74
CA LEU A 417 5.12 -7.57 -24.30
C LEU A 417 4.94 -8.70 -23.27
N ASN A 418 3.68 -8.98 -22.92
CA ASN A 418 3.31 -9.97 -21.94
C ASN A 418 2.44 -11.07 -22.55
N LEU A 419 2.75 -12.31 -22.18
CA LEU A 419 1.97 -13.50 -22.49
C LEU A 419 1.76 -14.31 -21.22
N VAL A 420 0.52 -14.70 -20.94
CA VAL A 420 0.17 -15.69 -19.92
C VAL A 420 -0.76 -16.72 -20.52
N TRP A 421 -0.38 -17.97 -20.40
CA TRP A 421 -1.18 -19.12 -20.81
C TRP A 421 -1.49 -19.99 -19.60
N ASP A 422 -2.75 -20.03 -19.21
CA ASP A 422 -3.28 -20.91 -18.18
C ASP A 422 -3.89 -22.14 -18.84
N SER A 423 -3.46 -23.33 -18.38
CA SER A 423 -3.93 -24.63 -18.89
C SER A 423 -4.32 -25.53 -17.73
N GLU A 424 -5.47 -26.20 -17.86
CA GLU A 424 -5.86 -27.32 -16.99
C GLU A 424 -5.36 -28.62 -17.59
N LEU A 425 -4.52 -29.32 -16.82
CA LEU A 425 -3.93 -30.60 -17.19
C LEU A 425 -4.78 -31.78 -16.67
N PRO A 426 -4.56 -33.01 -17.13
CA PRO A 426 -5.19 -34.19 -16.53
C PRO A 426 -4.94 -34.25 -15.02
N SER A 427 -5.88 -34.84 -14.27
CA SER A 427 -5.84 -34.94 -12.80
C SER A 427 -5.98 -33.60 -12.06
N ASP A 428 -6.70 -32.63 -12.66
CA ASP A 428 -7.04 -31.32 -12.09
C ASP A 428 -5.84 -30.42 -11.77
N PHE A 429 -4.65 -30.73 -12.29
CA PHE A 429 -3.50 -29.83 -12.20
C PHE A 429 -3.67 -28.62 -13.11
N LYS A 430 -3.18 -27.48 -12.65
CA LYS A 430 -3.17 -26.22 -13.40
C LYS A 430 -1.74 -25.82 -13.70
N LEU A 431 -1.50 -25.47 -14.94
CA LEU A 431 -0.22 -24.96 -15.41
C LEU A 431 -0.41 -23.51 -15.88
N ARG A 432 0.39 -22.61 -15.37
CA ARG A 432 0.58 -21.25 -15.94
C ARG A 432 1.94 -21.16 -16.56
N THR A 433 1.99 -20.80 -17.84
CA THR A 433 3.21 -20.39 -18.54
C THR A 433 3.15 -18.89 -18.73
N GLN A 434 4.19 -18.18 -18.30
CA GLN A 434 4.30 -16.74 -18.46
C GLN A 434 5.58 -16.40 -19.21
N ALA A 435 5.47 -15.52 -20.20
CA ALA A 435 6.60 -14.93 -20.91
C ALA A 435 6.46 -13.42 -20.94
N ASN A 436 7.55 -12.71 -20.74
CA ASN A 436 7.62 -11.28 -20.81
C ASN A 436 8.87 -10.86 -21.57
N TYR A 437 8.75 -9.94 -22.50
CA TYR A 437 9.84 -9.33 -23.22
C TYR A 437 9.73 -7.81 -23.14
N ILE A 438 10.81 -7.17 -22.76
CA ILE A 438 10.92 -5.73 -22.63
C ILE A 438 12.05 -5.22 -23.51
N ARG A 439 11.81 -4.11 -24.18
CA ARG A 439 12.82 -3.39 -24.94
C ARG A 439 12.72 -1.90 -24.74
N ASN A 440 13.82 -1.29 -24.35
CA ASN A 440 13.98 0.15 -24.39
C ASN A 440 14.24 0.60 -25.84
N LEU A 441 13.26 1.20 -26.48
CA LEU A 441 13.35 1.69 -27.86
C LEU A 441 14.20 2.94 -28.00
N ALA A 442 14.43 3.68 -26.88
CA ALA A 442 15.29 4.85 -26.83
C ALA A 442 16.75 4.49 -26.46
N TYR A 443 17.06 3.22 -26.27
CA TYR A 443 18.43 2.81 -25.97
C TYR A 443 19.37 3.09 -27.16
N ASP A 444 20.34 3.95 -26.92
CA ASP A 444 21.42 4.29 -27.85
C ASP A 444 22.72 4.51 -27.07
N LYS A 445 23.67 3.59 -27.20
CA LYS A 445 24.95 3.64 -26.52
C LYS A 445 25.77 4.87 -26.90
N SER A 446 25.68 5.33 -28.15
CA SER A 446 26.43 6.48 -28.65
C SER A 446 25.91 7.77 -28.02
N GLU A 447 24.58 7.93 -27.93
CA GLU A 447 23.97 9.08 -27.28
C GLU A 447 24.23 9.08 -25.76
N MET A 448 24.28 7.91 -25.11
CA MET A 448 24.65 7.78 -23.70
C MET A 448 26.07 8.29 -23.46
N LEU A 449 27.03 7.87 -24.27
CA LEU A 449 28.43 8.31 -24.19
C LEU A 449 28.58 9.81 -24.50
N LYS A 450 27.82 10.32 -25.44
CA LYS A 450 27.82 11.76 -25.79
C LYS A 450 27.22 12.58 -24.65
N ARG A 451 26.10 12.20 -24.08
CA ARG A 451 25.45 12.90 -22.94
C ARG A 451 26.31 12.92 -21.71
N SER A 452 26.98 11.82 -21.41
CA SER A 452 27.86 11.69 -20.26
C SER A 452 29.25 12.31 -20.49
N GLU A 453 29.58 12.78 -21.70
CA GLU A 453 30.93 13.20 -22.08
C GLU A 453 32.01 12.14 -21.77
N GLY A 454 31.58 10.86 -21.71
CA GLY A 454 32.44 9.72 -21.35
C GLY A 454 32.57 9.44 -19.85
N GLU A 455 31.92 10.21 -18.98
CA GLU A 455 31.99 10.12 -17.51
C GLU A 455 31.06 9.03 -16.91
N ILE A 456 30.81 7.93 -17.64
CA ILE A 456 30.05 6.78 -17.12
C ILE A 456 30.88 6.07 -16.04
N VAL A 457 30.26 5.83 -14.88
CA VAL A 457 30.96 5.35 -13.67
C VAL A 457 30.65 3.92 -13.28
N ASN A 458 29.75 3.22 -13.99
CA ASN A 458 29.42 1.82 -13.74
C ASN A 458 29.29 1.02 -15.05
N ASN A 459 28.98 -0.29 -14.91
CA ASN A 459 28.86 -1.22 -16.05
C ASN A 459 30.13 -1.26 -16.91
N ILE A 460 31.27 -1.17 -16.27
CA ILE A 460 32.60 -1.19 -16.91
C ILE A 460 33.22 -2.56 -16.67
N ASN A 461 33.61 -3.22 -17.75
CA ASN A 461 34.25 -4.54 -17.69
C ASN A 461 35.72 -4.44 -17.21
N SER A 462 36.35 -5.60 -17.00
CA SER A 462 37.76 -5.69 -16.56
C SER A 462 38.77 -5.04 -17.51
N ASN A 463 38.39 -4.80 -18.77
CA ASN A 463 39.22 -4.12 -19.77
C ASN A 463 38.99 -2.59 -19.80
N GLY A 464 38.19 -2.04 -18.86
CA GLY A 464 37.84 -0.62 -18.81
C GLY A 464 36.82 -0.19 -19.87
N GLN A 465 36.11 -1.13 -20.49
CA GLN A 465 35.11 -0.84 -21.53
C GLN A 465 33.71 -0.78 -20.92
N PHE A 466 32.98 0.25 -21.27
CA PHE A 466 31.56 0.37 -20.93
C PHE A 466 30.72 -0.64 -21.71
N GLU A 467 29.90 -1.40 -21.01
CA GLU A 467 28.95 -2.37 -21.56
C GLU A 467 27.54 -2.07 -21.07
N SER A 468 26.56 -2.17 -21.98
CA SER A 468 25.17 -1.93 -21.66
C SER A 468 24.26 -2.63 -22.69
N GLY A 469 22.95 -2.54 -22.47
CA GLY A 469 21.94 -3.07 -23.38
C GLY A 469 20.54 -2.69 -22.93
N GLY A 470 19.61 -2.70 -23.90
CA GLY A 470 18.24 -2.24 -23.74
C GLY A 470 17.18 -3.34 -23.80
N ASN A 471 17.51 -4.61 -23.52
CA ASN A 471 16.56 -5.73 -23.59
C ASN A 471 16.42 -6.42 -22.24
N ALA A 472 15.21 -6.89 -21.93
CA ALA A 472 14.97 -7.80 -20.83
C ALA A 472 13.96 -8.88 -21.22
N MET A 473 14.09 -10.06 -20.63
CA MET A 473 13.18 -11.17 -20.85
C MET A 473 13.01 -12.02 -19.60
N MET A 474 11.81 -12.57 -19.46
CA MET A 474 11.47 -13.53 -18.43
C MET A 474 10.62 -14.65 -19.01
N VAL A 475 10.87 -15.87 -18.55
CA VAL A 475 9.97 -17.01 -18.75
C VAL A 475 9.79 -17.70 -17.40
N SER A 476 8.55 -18.03 -17.06
CA SER A 476 8.25 -18.77 -15.84
C SER A 476 7.10 -19.75 -16.01
N PHE A 477 7.10 -20.77 -15.15
CA PHE A 477 6.11 -21.83 -15.08
C PHE A 477 5.61 -21.96 -13.66
N THR A 478 4.30 -22.11 -13.50
CA THR A 478 3.67 -22.42 -12.20
C THR A 478 2.78 -23.63 -12.40
N LEU A 479 3.02 -24.69 -11.64
CA LEU A 479 2.28 -25.96 -11.71
C LEU A 479 1.73 -26.31 -10.33
N GLY A 480 0.46 -26.69 -10.23
CA GLY A 480 -0.11 -27.14 -8.95
C GLY A 480 -1.60 -27.45 -9.00
N SER A 481 -2.18 -27.72 -7.84
CA SER A 481 -3.62 -27.87 -7.68
C SER A 481 -4.38 -26.54 -7.84
N ALA A 482 -3.70 -25.43 -7.55
CA ALA A 482 -4.22 -24.08 -7.71
C ALA A 482 -3.12 -23.11 -8.10
N LEU A 483 -3.42 -22.15 -8.98
CA LEU A 483 -2.48 -21.08 -9.34
C LEU A 483 -2.37 -20.01 -8.26
N GLU A 484 -3.44 -19.86 -7.45
CA GLU A 484 -3.52 -18.96 -6.30
C GLU A 484 -4.01 -19.72 -5.07
N MET A 485 -3.51 -19.33 -3.89
CA MET A 485 -3.83 -19.99 -2.62
C MET A 485 -5.08 -19.37 -2.00
N HIS A 486 -6.17 -20.12 -1.93
CA HIS A 486 -7.45 -19.67 -1.36
C HIS A 486 -7.98 -20.56 -0.22
N LYS A 487 -7.62 -21.82 -0.22
CA LYS A 487 -8.11 -22.82 0.75
C LYS A 487 -7.00 -23.75 1.21
N ARG A 488 -7.27 -24.43 2.30
CA ARG A 488 -6.38 -25.47 2.83
C ARG A 488 -6.14 -26.56 1.79
N GLY A 489 -4.85 -26.89 1.61
CA GLY A 489 -4.43 -27.94 0.69
C GLY A 489 -4.21 -27.48 -0.75
N ASP A 490 -4.49 -26.20 -1.10
CA ASP A 490 -4.03 -25.64 -2.36
C ASP A 490 -2.48 -25.63 -2.37
N TRP A 491 -1.89 -25.98 -3.48
CA TRP A 491 -0.43 -25.93 -3.62
C TRP A 491 -0.02 -25.61 -5.04
N ASN A 492 1.14 -25.01 -5.19
CA ASN A 492 1.85 -24.93 -6.46
C ASN A 492 3.36 -24.84 -6.24
N VAL A 493 4.08 -25.17 -7.30
CA VAL A 493 5.51 -24.94 -7.46
C VAL A 493 5.71 -24.03 -8.65
N LEU A 494 6.74 -23.20 -8.59
CA LEU A 494 7.08 -22.27 -9.66
C LEU A 494 8.58 -22.28 -9.93
N ALA A 495 8.94 -22.04 -11.18
CA ALA A 495 10.31 -21.85 -11.62
C ALA A 495 10.34 -20.85 -12.77
N GLY A 496 11.41 -20.09 -12.88
CA GLY A 496 11.58 -19.16 -13.98
C GLY A 496 13.00 -18.65 -14.10
N TYR A 497 13.24 -17.93 -15.18
CA TYR A 497 14.51 -17.29 -15.51
C TYR A 497 14.26 -15.85 -15.93
N LYS A 498 15.10 -14.93 -15.44
CA LYS A 498 15.12 -13.51 -15.83
C LYS A 498 16.49 -13.15 -16.41
N TYR A 499 16.48 -12.33 -17.45
CA TYR A 499 17.65 -11.68 -18.01
C TYR A 499 17.30 -10.22 -18.27
N ILE A 500 17.97 -9.31 -17.60
CA ILE A 500 17.66 -7.87 -17.60
C ILE A 500 18.96 -7.12 -17.89
N GLN A 501 19.11 -6.55 -19.08
CA GLN A 501 20.24 -5.69 -19.39
C GLN A 501 20.16 -4.35 -18.63
N PRO A 502 21.29 -3.64 -18.45
CA PRO A 502 21.34 -2.44 -17.64
C PRO A 502 20.25 -1.43 -17.93
N ASP A 503 20.07 -1.06 -19.20
CA ASP A 503 19.21 0.05 -19.59
C ASP A 503 17.94 -0.40 -20.34
N ALA A 504 17.45 -1.59 -20.01
CA ALA A 504 16.21 -2.13 -20.58
C ALA A 504 14.96 -1.42 -20.04
N LEU A 505 15.02 -0.94 -18.80
CA LEU A 505 13.95 -0.26 -18.05
C LEU A 505 14.58 0.56 -16.92
N PRO A 506 13.87 1.58 -16.36
CA PRO A 506 14.35 2.28 -15.18
C PRO A 506 14.42 1.32 -13.98
N ASP A 507 15.56 1.29 -13.30
CA ASP A 507 15.84 0.38 -12.19
C ASP A 507 15.05 0.69 -10.90
N GLY A 508 14.49 1.89 -10.80
CA GLY A 508 13.78 2.35 -9.62
C GLY A 508 12.38 1.73 -9.41
N PHE A 509 11.82 0.97 -10.36
CA PHE A 509 10.39 0.60 -10.30
C PHE A 509 10.12 -0.91 -10.31
N ASN A 510 11.11 -1.76 -10.53
CA ASN A 510 10.94 -3.20 -10.58
C ASN A 510 11.04 -3.89 -9.19
N ASP A 511 10.88 -5.24 -9.18
CA ASP A 511 10.96 -6.03 -7.95
C ASP A 511 12.31 -5.85 -7.24
N SER A 512 12.26 -5.65 -5.92
CA SER A 512 13.42 -5.46 -5.06
C SER A 512 14.00 -6.75 -4.48
N SER A 513 13.49 -7.91 -4.85
CA SER A 513 13.94 -9.21 -4.30
C SER A 513 14.94 -9.91 -5.21
N PHE A 514 14.67 -9.99 -6.53
CA PHE A 514 15.56 -10.61 -7.49
C PHE A 514 16.82 -9.76 -7.65
N HIS A 515 17.99 -10.34 -7.42
CA HIS A 515 19.28 -9.64 -7.43
C HIS A 515 19.33 -8.41 -6.48
N LEU A 516 18.54 -8.43 -5.40
CA LEU A 516 18.31 -7.31 -4.48
C LEU A 516 17.73 -6.05 -5.15
N GLY A 517 17.08 -6.23 -6.30
CA GLY A 517 16.43 -5.17 -7.07
C GLY A 517 17.24 -4.62 -8.23
N GLY A 518 16.57 -3.83 -9.06
CA GLY A 518 17.19 -3.12 -10.17
C GLY A 518 17.34 -3.92 -11.46
N THR A 519 18.21 -3.43 -12.32
CA THR A 519 18.53 -4.00 -13.63
C THR A 519 19.93 -4.62 -13.65
N ASN A 520 20.49 -4.89 -14.84
CA ASN A 520 21.78 -5.52 -15.01
C ASN A 520 21.88 -6.88 -14.28
N ALA A 521 20.86 -7.72 -14.40
CA ALA A 521 20.76 -8.96 -13.65
C ALA A 521 20.29 -10.12 -14.52
N LYS A 522 20.84 -11.31 -14.29
CA LYS A 522 20.40 -12.57 -14.91
C LYS A 522 20.40 -13.67 -13.87
N GLY A 523 19.49 -14.62 -14.00
CA GLY A 523 19.44 -15.75 -13.09
C GLY A 523 18.08 -16.42 -13.05
N TYR A 524 17.93 -17.37 -12.14
CA TYR A 524 16.72 -18.15 -11.99
C TYR A 524 16.06 -17.95 -10.63
N PHE A 525 14.82 -18.32 -10.57
CA PHE A 525 14.06 -18.39 -9.31
C PHE A 525 13.22 -19.67 -9.30
N ILE A 526 13.14 -20.29 -8.13
CA ILE A 526 12.28 -21.44 -7.86
C ILE A 526 11.50 -21.17 -6.58
N GLY A 527 10.36 -21.80 -6.44
CA GLY A 527 9.57 -21.65 -5.22
C GLY A 527 8.34 -22.54 -5.19
N GLY A 528 7.58 -22.39 -4.11
CA GLY A 528 6.32 -23.07 -3.93
C GLY A 528 5.45 -22.41 -2.89
N ASN A 529 4.16 -22.66 -2.99
CA ASN A 529 3.15 -22.13 -2.07
C ASN A 529 2.28 -23.28 -1.59
N TYR A 530 1.83 -23.21 -0.33
CA TYR A 530 0.93 -24.17 0.28
C TYR A 530 -0.13 -23.49 1.14
N GLY A 531 -1.40 -23.71 0.83
CA GLY A 531 -2.56 -23.22 1.58
C GLY A 531 -2.71 -23.95 2.90
N ILE A 532 -2.48 -23.24 4.01
CA ILE A 532 -2.61 -23.76 5.37
C ILE A 532 -4.06 -23.73 5.82
N ASP A 533 -4.76 -22.63 5.50
CA ASP A 533 -6.17 -22.43 5.81
C ASP A 533 -6.77 -21.46 4.78
N LYS A 534 -8.07 -21.07 4.96
CA LYS A 534 -8.72 -20.08 4.11
C LYS A 534 -7.92 -18.77 4.14
N ASN A 535 -7.43 -18.35 2.98
CA ASN A 535 -6.64 -17.14 2.77
C ASN A 535 -5.34 -17.06 3.60
N ILE A 536 -4.85 -18.18 4.15
CA ILE A 536 -3.57 -18.28 4.86
C ILE A 536 -2.70 -19.30 4.13
N TYR A 537 -1.51 -18.89 3.72
CA TYR A 537 -0.58 -19.77 3.00
C TYR A 537 0.88 -19.50 3.35
N ALA A 538 1.67 -20.56 3.31
CA ALA A 538 3.12 -20.49 3.37
C ALA A 538 3.70 -20.41 1.96
N SER A 539 4.82 -19.70 1.82
CA SER A 539 5.62 -19.65 0.60
C SER A 539 7.09 -19.89 0.92
N ALA A 540 7.78 -20.59 0.03
CA ALA A 540 9.23 -20.69 0.04
C ALA A 540 9.76 -20.32 -1.35
N ARG A 541 10.80 -19.47 -1.42
CA ARG A 541 11.44 -19.06 -2.67
C ARG A 541 12.95 -19.04 -2.52
N TRP A 542 13.63 -19.43 -3.58
CA TRP A 542 15.05 -19.28 -3.81
C TRP A 542 15.26 -18.50 -5.09
N LEU A 543 16.02 -17.42 -5.01
CA LEU A 543 16.38 -16.58 -6.15
C LEU A 543 17.89 -16.55 -6.25
N SER A 544 18.44 -16.91 -7.39
CA SER A 544 19.88 -16.92 -7.67
C SER A 544 20.15 -16.02 -8.86
N ALA A 545 20.95 -14.99 -8.67
CA ALA A 545 21.18 -13.99 -9.70
C ALA A 545 22.59 -13.41 -9.67
N SER A 546 23.08 -13.05 -10.85
CA SER A 546 24.36 -12.38 -11.06
C SER A 546 24.23 -11.21 -12.02
N GLU A 547 25.24 -10.31 -12.01
CA GLU A 547 25.35 -9.23 -12.98
C GLU A 547 25.44 -9.75 -14.41
N VAL A 548 24.92 -8.97 -15.38
CA VAL A 548 25.11 -9.22 -16.81
C VAL A 548 26.45 -8.66 -17.28
N TYR A 549 26.77 -7.43 -16.88
CA TYR A 549 27.96 -6.67 -17.25
C TYR A 549 28.60 -5.99 -16.04
N GLY A 550 29.89 -5.65 -16.15
CA GLY A 550 30.61 -4.89 -15.13
C GLY A 550 31.26 -5.74 -14.05
N ALA A 551 31.42 -5.18 -12.87
CA ALA A 551 32.04 -5.84 -11.73
C ALA A 551 31.18 -7.02 -11.25
N PRO A 552 31.78 -8.16 -10.84
CA PRO A 552 31.03 -9.33 -10.43
C PRO A 552 30.22 -9.06 -9.15
N PHE A 553 28.93 -9.36 -9.22
CA PHE A 553 28.01 -9.35 -8.09
C PHE A 553 27.00 -10.50 -8.26
N GLU A 554 27.15 -11.54 -7.47
CA GLU A 554 26.28 -12.70 -7.43
C GLU A 554 25.69 -12.86 -6.04
N VAL A 555 24.39 -13.11 -5.96
CA VAL A 555 23.67 -13.26 -4.69
C VAL A 555 22.55 -14.29 -4.83
N ASP A 556 22.47 -15.16 -3.82
CA ASP A 556 21.36 -16.06 -3.59
C ASP A 556 20.49 -15.49 -2.47
N VAL A 557 19.18 -15.48 -2.69
CA VAL A 557 18.19 -15.00 -1.72
C VAL A 557 17.20 -16.10 -1.42
N MET A 558 17.16 -16.54 -0.16
CA MET A 558 16.14 -17.44 0.36
C MET A 558 15.06 -16.65 1.09
N GLN A 559 13.81 -16.96 0.81
CA GLN A 559 12.66 -16.32 1.45
C GLN A 559 11.67 -17.39 1.92
N LEU A 560 11.34 -17.36 3.21
CA LEU A 560 10.26 -18.14 3.80
C LEU A 560 9.17 -17.18 4.27
N GLU A 561 7.94 -17.41 3.87
CA GLU A 561 6.84 -16.47 4.14
C GLU A 561 5.62 -17.16 4.72
N LEU A 562 4.95 -16.46 5.63
CA LEU A 562 3.57 -16.72 6.03
C LEU A 562 2.72 -15.52 5.60
N ASN A 563 1.74 -15.78 4.77
CA ASN A 563 0.88 -14.76 4.17
C ASN A 563 -0.56 -14.97 4.60
N THR A 564 -1.28 -13.89 4.92
CA THR A 564 -2.71 -13.89 5.14
C THR A 564 -3.38 -12.74 4.40
N ARG A 565 -4.64 -12.96 3.97
CA ARG A 565 -5.50 -11.94 3.35
C ARG A 565 -6.86 -11.97 4.03
N PHE A 566 -7.46 -10.82 4.26
CA PHE A 566 -8.78 -10.69 4.90
C PHE A 566 -9.57 -9.52 4.31
#